data_05b91fc6cfbf74f2b8a26e00173a9ff4
#
_entry.id   05b91fc6cfbf74f2b8a26e00173a9ff4
#
_cell.length_a   1.000
_cell.length_b   1.000
_cell.length_c   1.000
_cell.angle_alpha   90.00
_cell.angle_beta   90.00
_cell.angle_gamma   90.00
#
_symmetry.space_group_name_H-M   'P 1'
#
loop_
_entity.id
_entity.type
_entity.pdbx_description
1 polymer ?
#
loop_
_entity_poly.entity_id
_entity_poly.type
_entity_poly.pdbx_seq_one_letter_code
_entity_poly.pdbx_strand_id
1 'polypeptide(L)'
;MYKRQKLGLDLKAIDMFEINEAFASQAFAVRRDLGLDPEKVNIYGGGISIGHPIGATGVILAVKVLYELQRTDKKDAMVSMCIGGGQGISMYFTKD
;
A
#
# COMPACT_ATOMS: atom_id res chain seq x y z
N MET A 1 -0.17 10.46 -5.31
CA MET A 1 0.48 11.79 -5.37
C MET A 1 -0.17 12.83 -4.48
N TYR A 2 -1.47 13.06 -4.58
CA TYR A 2 -2.18 14.10 -3.81
C TYR A 2 -2.04 13.97 -2.28
N LYS A 3 -2.19 12.78 -1.72
CA LYS A 3 -2.06 12.59 -0.25
C LYS A 3 -0.64 12.75 0.27
N ARG A 4 0.36 12.36 -0.53
CA ARG A 4 1.76 12.62 -0.22
C ARG A 4 2.01 14.12 -0.04
N GLN A 5 1.54 14.92 -0.99
CA GLN A 5 1.69 16.38 -0.94
C GLN A 5 0.94 16.98 0.24
N LYS A 6 -0.28 16.51 0.49
CA LYS A 6 -1.12 17.00 1.59
C LYS A 6 -0.53 16.72 2.96
N LEU A 7 0.15 15.58 3.13
CA LEU A 7 0.76 15.17 4.40
C LEU A 7 2.24 15.53 4.50
N GLY A 8 2.86 16.04 3.42
CA GLY A 8 4.29 16.34 3.39
C GLY A 8 5.18 15.10 3.48
N LEU A 9 4.69 13.93 3.06
CA LEU A 9 5.42 12.67 3.19
C LEU A 9 6.41 12.48 2.04
N ASP A 10 7.63 12.01 2.39
CA ASP A 10 8.59 11.49 1.43
C ASP A 10 8.38 9.98 1.27
N LEU A 11 8.01 9.55 0.06
CA LEU A 11 7.76 8.14 -0.23
C LEU A 11 9.00 7.25 0.03
N LYS A 12 10.19 7.80 -0.14
CA LYS A 12 11.44 7.04 0.10
C LYS A 12 11.66 6.74 1.58
N ALA A 13 11.10 7.56 2.47
CA ALA A 13 11.23 7.41 3.92
C ALA A 13 10.20 6.46 4.51
N ILE A 14 9.16 6.07 3.76
CA ILE A 14 8.13 5.13 4.23
C ILE A 14 8.68 3.71 4.21
N ASP A 15 8.46 2.97 5.29
CA ASP A 15 9.06 1.65 5.50
C ASP A 15 8.39 0.53 4.71
N MET A 16 7.07 0.61 4.48
CA MET A 16 6.37 -0.39 3.66
C MET A 16 5.14 0.18 2.97
N PHE A 17 4.76 -0.50 1.89
CA PHE A 17 3.58 -0.18 1.11
C PHE A 17 2.75 -1.44 0.88
N GLU A 18 1.45 -1.33 1.08
CA GLU A 18 0.46 -2.28 0.62
C GLU A 18 -0.40 -1.61 -0.44
N ILE A 19 -0.17 -1.97 -1.69
CA ILE A 19 -0.90 -1.45 -2.85
C ILE A 19 -1.76 -2.58 -3.39
N ASN A 20 -3.08 -2.37 -3.45
CA ASN A 20 -3.95 -3.41 -3.96
C ASN A 20 -3.58 -3.77 -5.41
N GLU A 21 -3.43 -5.06 -5.64
CA GLU A 21 -3.13 -5.64 -6.96
C GLU A 21 -4.44 -6.04 -7.64
N ALA A 22 -5.25 -5.04 -8.01
CA ALA A 22 -6.47 -5.29 -8.76
C ALA A 22 -6.16 -5.88 -10.16
N PHE A 23 -5.07 -5.41 -10.77
CA PHE A 23 -4.49 -5.93 -12.00
C PHE A 23 -2.97 -5.88 -11.92
N ALA A 24 -2.29 -6.86 -12.47
CA ALA A 24 -0.82 -6.91 -12.47
C ALA A 24 -0.21 -5.69 -13.19
N SER A 25 -0.80 -5.29 -14.32
CA SER A 25 -0.34 -4.13 -15.08
C SER A 25 -0.47 -2.83 -14.30
N GLN A 26 -1.57 -2.66 -13.57
CA GLN A 26 -1.80 -1.48 -12.73
C GLN A 26 -0.81 -1.46 -11.55
N ALA A 27 -0.63 -2.57 -10.86
CA ALA A 27 0.29 -2.66 -9.72
C ALA A 27 1.73 -2.35 -10.14
N PHE A 28 2.16 -2.90 -11.26
CA PHE A 28 3.48 -2.64 -11.83
C PHE A 28 3.65 -1.16 -12.20
N ALA A 29 2.68 -0.58 -12.91
CA ALA A 29 2.75 0.81 -13.35
C ALA A 29 2.81 1.79 -12.17
N VAL A 30 1.99 1.59 -11.15
CA VAL A 30 1.96 2.44 -9.95
C VAL A 30 3.31 2.38 -9.22
N ARG A 31 3.85 1.18 -9.01
CA ARG A 31 5.15 1.01 -8.35
C ARG A 31 6.26 1.71 -9.13
N ARG A 32 6.30 1.50 -10.45
CA ARG A 32 7.31 2.10 -11.33
C ARG A 32 7.20 3.64 -11.34
N ASP A 33 6.00 4.15 -11.56
CA ASP A 33 5.79 5.59 -11.75
C ASP A 33 6.00 6.39 -10.46
N LEU A 34 5.77 5.77 -9.31
CA LEU A 34 6.07 6.38 -8.01
C LEU A 34 7.52 6.14 -7.56
N GLY A 35 8.29 5.34 -8.29
CA GLY A 35 9.68 5.04 -7.94
C GLY A 35 9.82 4.29 -6.63
N LEU A 36 8.86 3.40 -6.31
CA LEU A 36 8.88 2.66 -5.04
C LEU A 36 9.87 1.51 -5.10
N ASP A 37 10.57 1.28 -3.99
CA ASP A 37 11.44 0.12 -3.81
C ASP A 37 10.59 -1.16 -3.83
N PRO A 38 10.84 -2.10 -4.76
CA PRO A 38 10.07 -3.34 -4.84
C PRO A 38 10.10 -4.17 -3.56
N GLU A 39 11.17 -4.08 -2.78
CA GLU A 39 11.29 -4.83 -1.52
C GLU A 39 10.41 -4.27 -0.40
N LYS A 40 9.87 -3.08 -0.57
CA LYS A 40 8.96 -2.45 0.39
C LYS A 40 7.49 -2.59 0.01
N VAL A 41 7.18 -3.10 -1.19
CA VAL A 41 5.82 -3.14 -1.73
C VAL A 41 5.28 -4.55 -1.69
N ASN A 42 4.14 -4.75 -1.02
CA ASN A 42 3.42 -6.04 -0.97
C ASN A 42 4.36 -7.20 -0.60
N ILE A 43 5.10 -7.05 0.46
CA ILE A 43 6.21 -7.95 0.85
C ILE A 43 5.80 -9.39 1.09
N TYR A 44 4.53 -9.65 1.37
CA TYR A 44 3.96 -11.00 1.54
C TYR A 44 3.02 -11.39 0.40
N GLY A 45 3.17 -10.75 -0.76
CA GLY A 45 2.24 -10.93 -1.86
C GLY A 45 0.99 -10.07 -1.71
N GLY A 46 0.12 -10.09 -2.68
CA GLY A 46 -1.08 -9.27 -2.73
C GLY A 46 -2.22 -9.95 -3.48
N GLY A 47 -3.09 -9.17 -4.08
CA GLY A 47 -4.29 -9.64 -4.77
C GLY A 47 -4.04 -10.67 -5.87
N ILE A 48 -2.89 -10.59 -6.53
CA ILE A 48 -2.52 -11.56 -7.58
C ILE A 48 -2.39 -12.97 -6.99
N SER A 49 -1.87 -13.09 -5.77
CA SER A 49 -1.66 -14.38 -5.12
C SER A 49 -2.82 -14.83 -4.24
N ILE A 50 -3.54 -13.90 -3.59
CA ILE A 50 -4.56 -14.23 -2.60
C ILE A 50 -5.97 -13.78 -2.98
N GLY A 51 -6.13 -13.07 -4.09
CA GLY A 51 -7.42 -12.59 -4.54
C GLY A 51 -7.79 -11.19 -4.06
N HIS A 52 -8.91 -10.70 -4.59
CA HIS A 52 -9.41 -9.36 -4.29
C HIS A 52 -10.89 -9.41 -3.92
N PRO A 53 -11.23 -9.80 -2.68
CA PRO A 53 -12.61 -9.74 -2.19
C PRO A 53 -12.97 -8.26 -1.95
N ILE A 54 -13.71 -7.66 -2.87
CA ILE A 54 -13.94 -6.21 -2.97
C ILE A 54 -14.36 -5.60 -1.63
N GLY A 55 -15.29 -6.24 -0.90
CA GLY A 55 -15.78 -5.73 0.38
C GLY A 55 -14.80 -5.90 1.54
N ALA A 56 -13.73 -6.66 1.38
CA ALA A 56 -12.79 -6.99 2.47
C ALA A 56 -11.35 -6.53 2.19
N THR A 57 -11.01 -6.21 0.96
CA THR A 57 -9.60 -5.94 0.59
C THR A 57 -8.98 -4.81 1.41
N GLY A 58 -9.69 -3.71 1.63
CA GLY A 58 -9.18 -2.61 2.44
C GLY A 58 -8.83 -3.03 3.86
N VAL A 59 -9.65 -3.87 4.47
CA VAL A 59 -9.40 -4.43 5.81
C VAL A 59 -8.20 -5.39 5.76
N ILE A 60 -8.11 -6.24 4.75
CA ILE A 60 -6.98 -7.16 4.59
C ILE A 60 -5.65 -6.39 4.52
N LEU A 61 -5.59 -5.36 3.69
CA LEU A 61 -4.37 -4.54 3.56
C LEU A 61 -4.02 -3.83 4.87
N ALA A 62 -5.00 -3.26 5.55
CA ALA A 62 -4.79 -2.59 6.83
C ALA A 62 -4.31 -3.56 7.91
N VAL A 63 -4.93 -4.74 8.02
CA VAL A 63 -4.54 -5.77 8.99
C VAL A 63 -3.10 -6.23 8.73
N LYS A 64 -2.72 -6.49 7.49
CA LYS A 64 -1.35 -6.87 7.13
C LYS A 64 -0.35 -5.82 7.61
N VAL A 65 -0.63 -4.55 7.34
CA VAL A 65 0.23 -3.43 7.78
C VAL A 65 0.32 -3.36 9.30
N LEU A 66 -0.80 -3.42 10.00
CA LEU A 66 -0.82 -3.31 11.46
C LEU A 66 0.00 -4.41 12.13
N TYR A 67 -0.17 -5.65 11.68
CA TYR A 67 0.62 -6.77 12.22
C TYR A 67 2.10 -6.64 11.89
N GLU A 68 2.44 -6.21 10.68
CA GLU A 68 3.84 -6.04 10.29
C GLU A 68 4.53 -4.94 11.10
N LEU A 69 3.86 -3.81 11.31
CA LEU A 69 4.40 -2.74 12.15
C LEU A 69 4.59 -3.19 13.61
N GLN A 70 3.71 -4.05 14.13
CA GLN A 70 3.87 -4.60 15.47
C GLN A 70 5.01 -5.61 15.55
N ARG A 71 5.18 -6.43 14.51
CA ARG A 71 6.13 -7.54 14.49
C ARG A 71 7.58 -7.09 14.24
N THR A 72 7.79 -5.97 13.59
CA THR A 72 9.11 -5.51 13.13
C THR A 72 9.45 -4.14 13.68
N ASP A 73 10.65 -3.66 13.35
CA ASP A 73 11.11 -2.31 13.67
C ASP A 73 10.61 -1.26 12.68
N LYS A 74 9.83 -1.65 11.67
CA LYS A 74 9.21 -0.70 10.75
C LYS A 74 8.31 0.26 11.51
N LYS A 75 8.37 1.53 11.16
CA LYS A 75 7.66 2.60 11.87
C LYS A 75 6.42 3.07 11.18
N ASP A 76 6.38 2.98 9.86
CA ASP A 76 5.28 3.51 9.08
C ASP A 76 4.98 2.70 7.82
N ALA A 77 3.79 2.90 7.31
CA ALA A 77 3.33 2.22 6.12
C ALA A 77 2.24 3.02 5.42
N MET A 78 2.09 2.79 4.13
CA MET A 78 1.00 3.33 3.34
C MET A 78 0.21 2.21 2.68
N VAL A 79 -1.10 2.25 2.85
CA VAL A 79 -2.04 1.37 2.17
C VAL A 79 -2.73 2.16 1.08
N SER A 80 -2.80 1.62 -0.13
CA SER A 80 -3.46 2.27 -1.26
C SER A 80 -4.28 1.28 -2.06
N MET A 81 -5.45 1.72 -2.50
CA MET A 81 -6.29 0.91 -3.38
C MET A 81 -7.18 1.80 -4.25
N CYS A 82 -7.64 1.26 -5.36
CA CYS A 82 -8.69 1.89 -6.17
C CYS A 82 -10.06 1.64 -5.52
N ILE A 83 -10.98 2.56 -5.77
CA ILE A 83 -12.35 2.49 -5.24
C ILE A 83 -13.38 2.47 -6.36
N GLY A 84 -12.95 2.23 -7.59
CA GLY A 84 -13.79 2.26 -8.79
C GLY A 84 -13.81 3.62 -9.47
N GLY A 85 -14.23 3.66 -10.74
CA GLY A 85 -14.38 4.90 -11.50
C GLY A 85 -13.11 5.71 -11.70
N GLY A 86 -11.93 5.08 -11.70
CA GLY A 86 -10.64 5.77 -11.82
C GLY A 86 -10.22 6.53 -10.57
N GLN A 87 -10.91 6.35 -9.46
CA GLN A 87 -10.59 6.99 -8.17
C GLN A 87 -9.72 6.06 -7.32
N GLY A 88 -8.95 6.66 -6.41
CA GLY A 88 -8.12 5.92 -5.47
C GLY A 88 -8.15 6.53 -4.08
N ILE A 89 -7.84 5.70 -3.10
CA ILE A 89 -7.70 6.11 -1.71
C ILE A 89 -6.39 5.58 -1.16
N SER A 90 -5.76 6.36 -0.29
CA SER A 90 -4.57 5.94 0.45
C SER A 90 -4.71 6.30 1.92
N MET A 91 -4.16 5.46 2.78
CA MET A 91 -4.14 5.68 4.21
C MET A 91 -2.72 5.48 4.73
N TYR A 92 -2.25 6.41 5.53
CA TYR A 92 -0.94 6.35 6.16
C TYR A 92 -1.09 5.84 7.59
N PHE A 93 -0.27 4.87 7.95
CA PHE A 93 -0.18 4.30 9.29
C PHE A 93 1.18 4.58 9.88
N THR A 94 1.23 4.93 11.15
CA THR A 94 2.47 5.10 11.88
C THR A 94 2.33 4.48 13.27
N LYS A 95 3.40 3.91 13.78
CA LYS A 95 3.47 3.50 15.17
C LYS A 95 4.36 4.45 15.96
N ASP A 96 4.00 4.71 17.15
CA ASP A 96 4.73 5.59 18.04
C ASP A 96 6.00 4.93 18.62
#